data_d49a5fdc71b283fe26371fa691513128
#
_entry.id   d49a5fdc71b283fe26371fa691513128
#
_cell.length_a   1.000
_cell.length_b   1.000
_cell.length_c   1.000
_cell.angle_alpha   90.00
_cell.angle_beta   90.00
_cell.angle_gamma   90.00
#
_symmetry.space_group_name_H-M   'P 1'
#
loop_
_entity.id
_entity.type
_entity.pdbx_description
1 polymer ?
#
loop_
_entity_poly.entity_id
_entity_poly.type
_entity_poly.pdbx_seq_one_letter_code
_entity_poly.pdbx_strand_id
1 'polypeptide(L)'
;IRRQRQMCIRDSYGAVTIATNMAGRGTDILLGGNPDELVRERLEYEGLTMEDVTPEQLEQFNAEAKETCKAERERVLAAGGLTVIGTERHESRRIDNQLRGRSGRQGDPGETQFYLSLEDDLMRLFGGDRMDRVSKMMVTADMGDDMPIQHKIISKAVESAQHKVESINFSMRKSVLEYDDVMNKQRQVIYAERNKILDGKDLTDHITEVMHDTVYRCVQEFCTKDSHEGERDLEGLRKWVVELTGHIDTPQFPDEDFEALAADVLAYVEKCYNMKAERLGEDLMRELNTQVMLRVIDTRWMNYLQEMDYLKTGIGLRGFGQRDPLVEYKTEAYGAFQILVDTMYEDYLRTVLRIELKAAPHAVEHKEDPALKGARFSGPAEVDGDNSDSVLRKQAQVQARTAVQGGPAAVNNGGKVTTYRKSESDDPYVNVGRNDLCPCGSGKKFKYCHGRNR
;
A
#
# COMPACT_ATOMS: atom_id res chain seq x y z
N ILE A 1 -25.57 7.07 10.96
CA ILE A 1 -27.01 7.10 11.31
C ILE A 1 -27.82 6.16 10.41
N ARG A 2 -27.75 6.24 9.07
CA ARG A 2 -28.50 5.31 8.20
C ARG A 2 -28.14 3.82 8.34
N ARG A 3 -26.88 3.49 8.63
CA ARG A 3 -26.42 2.10 8.82
C ARG A 3 -26.91 1.51 10.18
N GLN A 4 -27.04 2.32 11.19
CA GLN A 4 -27.51 1.90 12.51
C GLN A 4 -29.01 1.64 12.51
N ARG A 5 -29.82 2.49 11.87
CA ARG A 5 -31.27 2.24 11.67
C ARG A 5 -31.57 0.92 10.94
N GLN A 6 -30.75 0.57 9.96
CA GLN A 6 -30.90 -0.70 9.24
C GLN A 6 -30.61 -1.93 10.12
N MET A 7 -29.86 -1.79 11.21
CA MET A 7 -29.58 -2.91 12.12
C MET A 7 -30.75 -3.23 13.04
N CYS A 8 -31.47 -2.24 13.55
CA CYS A 8 -32.64 -2.45 14.41
C CYS A 8 -33.85 -3.03 13.66
N ILE A 9 -34.05 -2.63 12.39
CA ILE A 9 -35.15 -3.13 11.56
C ILE A 9 -35.03 -4.62 11.23
N ARG A 10 -33.79 -5.16 11.27
CA ARG A 10 -33.47 -6.55 10.89
C ARG A 10 -33.93 -7.57 11.94
N ASP A 11 -34.05 -7.14 13.16
CA ASP A 11 -34.12 -7.99 14.34
C ASP A 11 -35.56 -8.13 14.87
N SER A 12 -36.51 -7.38 14.29
CA SER A 12 -37.92 -7.40 14.67
C SER A 12 -38.74 -8.40 13.86
N TYR A 13 -39.90 -8.80 14.43
CA TYR A 13 -40.81 -9.75 13.78
C TYR A 13 -41.32 -9.22 12.45
N GLY A 14 -41.22 -10.04 11.39
CA GLY A 14 -41.65 -9.70 10.04
C GLY A 14 -40.78 -8.71 9.28
N ALA A 15 -39.66 -8.28 9.86
CA ALA A 15 -38.73 -7.40 9.18
C ALA A 15 -38.00 -8.11 8.03
N VAL A 16 -37.85 -7.42 6.89
CA VAL A 16 -37.11 -7.91 5.72
C VAL A 16 -35.99 -6.95 5.40
N THR A 17 -34.78 -7.46 5.35
CA THR A 17 -33.58 -6.67 5.00
C THR A 17 -32.92 -7.22 3.75
N ILE A 18 -32.78 -6.37 2.73
CA ILE A 18 -32.04 -6.67 1.51
C ILE A 18 -30.63 -6.12 1.67
N ALA A 19 -29.62 -6.95 1.45
CA ALA A 19 -28.22 -6.56 1.55
C ALA A 19 -27.44 -7.11 0.38
N THR A 20 -26.60 -6.26 -0.21
CA THR A 20 -25.54 -6.64 -1.16
C THR A 20 -24.28 -6.95 -0.35
N ASN A 21 -23.62 -8.05 -0.59
CA ASN A 21 -22.47 -8.54 0.19
C ASN A 21 -22.83 -9.01 1.62
N MET A 22 -21.87 -9.67 2.25
CA MET A 22 -22.01 -10.20 3.60
C MET A 22 -22.43 -9.12 4.60
N ALA A 23 -23.72 -8.90 4.70
CA ALA A 23 -24.26 -7.92 5.62
C ALA A 23 -23.77 -8.21 7.06
N GLY A 24 -23.04 -7.25 7.61
CA GLY A 24 -22.73 -7.28 9.03
C GLY A 24 -21.63 -8.24 9.47
N ARG A 25 -20.54 -8.42 8.74
CA ARG A 25 -19.33 -9.00 9.32
C ARG A 25 -18.83 -8.08 10.44
N GLY A 26 -18.63 -8.63 11.64
CA GLY A 26 -18.16 -7.86 12.80
C GLY A 26 -19.27 -7.35 13.71
N THR A 27 -20.55 -7.49 13.35
CA THR A 27 -21.69 -7.18 14.22
C THR A 27 -22.47 -8.44 14.57
N ASP A 28 -22.88 -8.57 15.82
CA ASP A 28 -23.80 -9.62 16.24
C ASP A 28 -25.24 -9.22 15.93
N ILE A 29 -26.07 -10.18 15.55
CA ILE A 29 -27.50 -9.97 15.30
C ILE A 29 -28.22 -10.47 16.54
N LEU A 30 -28.80 -9.53 17.30
CA LEU A 30 -29.59 -9.81 18.49
C LEU A 30 -31.06 -9.84 18.04
N LEU A 31 -31.72 -11.02 18.21
CA LEU A 31 -33.15 -11.13 17.90
C LEU A 31 -33.95 -10.28 18.87
N GLY A 32 -34.93 -9.52 18.37
CA GLY A 32 -35.75 -8.62 19.16
C GLY A 32 -35.23 -7.20 19.27
N GLY A 33 -34.07 -6.91 18.65
CA GLY A 33 -33.48 -5.57 18.57
C GLY A 33 -32.52 -5.23 19.71
N ASN A 34 -31.91 -4.02 19.63
CA ASN A 34 -30.99 -3.51 20.63
C ASN A 34 -31.71 -2.47 21.51
N PRO A 35 -31.81 -2.67 22.82
CA PRO A 35 -32.45 -1.72 23.74
C PRO A 35 -31.86 -0.33 23.70
N ASP A 36 -30.52 -0.22 23.61
CA ASP A 36 -29.84 1.08 23.58
C ASP A 36 -30.20 1.92 22.34
N GLU A 37 -30.47 1.24 21.22
CA GLU A 37 -30.88 1.91 19.98
C GLU A 37 -32.34 2.38 20.04
N LEU A 38 -33.23 1.59 20.65
CA LEU A 38 -34.61 1.99 20.88
C LEU A 38 -34.70 3.23 21.79
N VAL A 39 -33.87 3.28 22.83
CA VAL A 39 -33.79 4.47 23.71
C VAL A 39 -33.30 5.66 22.91
N ARG A 40 -32.30 5.50 22.05
CA ARG A 40 -31.77 6.59 21.21
C ARG A 40 -32.79 7.08 20.19
N GLU A 41 -33.50 6.17 19.50
CA GLU A 41 -34.59 6.53 18.59
C GLU A 41 -35.73 7.29 19.29
N ARG A 42 -36.05 6.89 20.53
CA ARG A 42 -37.04 7.58 21.33
C ARG A 42 -36.61 8.98 21.69
N LEU A 43 -35.35 9.15 22.12
CA LEU A 43 -34.81 10.48 22.42
C LEU A 43 -34.78 11.38 21.17
N GLU A 44 -34.38 10.84 20.01
CA GLU A 44 -34.45 11.58 18.75
C GLU A 44 -35.89 12.00 18.37
N TYR A 45 -36.87 11.11 18.62
CA TYR A 45 -38.28 11.40 18.34
C TYR A 45 -38.85 12.48 19.26
N GLU A 46 -38.47 12.50 20.54
CA GLU A 46 -38.86 13.48 21.52
C GLU A 46 -38.04 14.78 21.43
N GLY A 47 -37.01 14.84 20.55
CA GLY A 47 -36.11 15.97 20.36
C GLY A 47 -35.16 16.22 21.52
N LEU A 48 -34.92 15.19 22.34
CA LEU A 48 -34.07 15.23 23.52
C LEU A 48 -32.67 14.69 23.18
N THR A 49 -31.67 15.23 23.87
CA THR A 49 -30.30 14.64 23.86
C THR A 49 -30.06 13.85 25.14
N MET A 50 -29.02 12.99 25.14
CA MET A 50 -28.60 12.23 26.34
C MET A 50 -28.33 13.15 27.55
N GLU A 51 -27.99 14.40 27.34
CA GLU A 51 -27.65 15.39 28.36
C GLU A 51 -28.91 16.06 28.95
N ASP A 52 -30.05 16.02 28.23
CA ASP A 52 -31.30 16.63 28.63
C ASP A 52 -32.17 15.73 29.50
N VAL A 53 -31.79 14.44 29.63
CA VAL A 53 -32.58 13.43 30.31
C VAL A 53 -32.02 13.16 31.70
N THR A 54 -32.92 13.11 32.72
CA THR A 54 -32.51 12.72 34.07
C THR A 54 -32.14 11.26 34.15
N PRO A 55 -31.24 10.86 35.08
CA PRO A 55 -30.86 9.47 35.27
C PRO A 55 -32.03 8.52 35.47
N GLU A 56 -33.05 8.98 36.18
CA GLU A 56 -34.28 8.21 36.48
C GLU A 56 -35.12 7.98 35.21
N GLN A 57 -35.26 8.99 34.35
CA GLN A 57 -35.95 8.85 33.08
C GLN A 57 -35.19 7.92 32.12
N LEU A 58 -33.87 8.03 32.08
CA LEU A 58 -33.04 7.14 31.26
C LEU A 58 -33.16 5.68 31.71
N GLU A 59 -33.22 5.42 33.02
CA GLU A 59 -33.43 4.08 33.58
C GLU A 59 -34.79 3.54 33.20
N GLN A 60 -35.84 4.36 33.26
CA GLN A 60 -37.19 4.00 32.83
C GLN A 60 -37.21 3.66 31.33
N PHE A 61 -36.64 4.50 30.45
CA PHE A 61 -36.58 4.25 29.00
C PHE A 61 -35.80 2.96 28.67
N ASN A 62 -34.73 2.70 29.40
CA ASN A 62 -33.97 1.46 29.26
C ASN A 62 -34.79 0.22 29.72
N ALA A 63 -35.57 0.33 30.78
CA ALA A 63 -36.43 -0.76 31.26
C ALA A 63 -37.53 -1.08 30.23
N GLU A 64 -38.24 -0.07 29.74
CA GLU A 64 -39.28 -0.19 28.70
C GLU A 64 -38.70 -0.76 27.38
N ALA A 65 -37.51 -0.29 26.93
CA ALA A 65 -36.86 -0.80 25.76
C ALA A 65 -36.46 -2.28 25.92
N LYS A 66 -35.91 -2.67 27.06
CA LYS A 66 -35.57 -4.07 27.35
C LYS A 66 -36.80 -4.99 27.34
N GLU A 67 -37.92 -4.55 27.90
CA GLU A 67 -39.17 -5.30 27.89
C GLU A 67 -39.73 -5.47 26.48
N THR A 68 -39.70 -4.39 25.68
CA THR A 68 -40.09 -4.42 24.27
C THR A 68 -39.22 -5.37 23.47
N CYS A 69 -37.88 -5.27 23.57
CA CYS A 69 -36.96 -6.18 22.91
C CYS A 69 -37.17 -7.63 23.31
N LYS A 70 -37.49 -7.89 24.59
CA LYS A 70 -37.76 -9.24 25.08
C LYS A 70 -39.04 -9.82 24.48
N ALA A 71 -40.12 -9.04 24.45
CA ALA A 71 -41.38 -9.47 23.83
C ALA A 71 -41.23 -9.73 22.31
N GLU A 72 -40.52 -8.86 21.61
CA GLU A 72 -40.21 -9.04 20.17
C GLU A 72 -39.31 -10.26 19.95
N ARG A 73 -38.32 -10.51 20.82
CA ARG A 73 -37.50 -11.71 20.72
C ARG A 73 -38.32 -12.97 20.84
N GLU A 74 -39.22 -13.04 21.80
CA GLU A 74 -40.11 -14.20 21.98
C GLU A 74 -40.97 -14.44 20.73
N ARG A 75 -41.50 -13.40 20.11
CA ARG A 75 -42.27 -13.49 18.84
C ARG A 75 -41.42 -13.99 17.70
N VAL A 76 -40.17 -13.48 17.52
CA VAL A 76 -39.23 -13.90 16.47
C VAL A 76 -38.84 -15.37 16.68
N LEU A 77 -38.57 -15.79 17.93
CA LEU A 77 -38.24 -17.19 18.25
C LEU A 77 -39.41 -18.13 17.98
N ALA A 78 -40.64 -17.74 18.33
CA ALA A 78 -41.84 -18.49 18.03
C ALA A 78 -42.11 -18.65 16.53
N ALA A 79 -41.68 -17.70 15.74
CA ALA A 79 -41.75 -17.75 14.26
C ALA A 79 -40.64 -18.59 13.62
N GLY A 80 -39.68 -19.12 14.37
CA GLY A 80 -38.55 -19.92 13.84
C GLY A 80 -37.21 -19.18 13.76
N GLY A 81 -37.11 -17.98 14.32
CA GLY A 81 -35.87 -17.20 14.33
C GLY A 81 -35.53 -16.47 13.02
N LEU A 82 -34.24 -16.21 12.79
CA LEU A 82 -33.79 -15.52 11.63
C LEU A 82 -33.69 -16.46 10.43
N THR A 83 -34.38 -16.11 9.33
CA THR A 83 -34.24 -16.77 8.04
C THR A 83 -33.28 -16.00 7.15
N VAL A 84 -32.23 -16.67 6.65
CA VAL A 84 -31.26 -16.12 5.71
C VAL A 84 -31.46 -16.70 4.32
N ILE A 85 -31.77 -15.85 3.36
CA ILE A 85 -31.95 -16.23 1.95
C ILE A 85 -30.75 -15.70 1.16
N GLY A 86 -30.00 -16.60 0.52
CA GLY A 86 -28.96 -16.26 -0.41
C GLY A 86 -29.47 -16.43 -1.85
N THR A 87 -29.30 -15.42 -2.70
CA THR A 87 -29.69 -15.46 -4.10
C THR A 87 -28.56 -15.86 -5.03
N GLU A 88 -27.34 -15.93 -4.52
CA GLU A 88 -26.13 -16.35 -5.23
C GLU A 88 -25.21 -17.14 -4.30
N ARG A 89 -24.30 -17.93 -4.87
CA ARG A 89 -23.18 -18.53 -4.13
C ARG A 89 -21.95 -17.64 -4.28
N HIS A 90 -21.25 -17.49 -3.18
CA HIS A 90 -19.93 -16.84 -3.23
C HIS A 90 -18.89 -17.76 -3.88
N GLU A 91 -17.79 -17.18 -4.33
CA GLU A 91 -16.64 -17.92 -4.85
C GLU A 91 -16.00 -18.85 -3.81
N SER A 92 -16.17 -18.58 -2.52
CA SER A 92 -15.65 -19.38 -1.42
C SER A 92 -16.75 -19.95 -0.53
N ARG A 93 -16.70 -21.25 -0.33
CA ARG A 93 -17.60 -21.96 0.60
C ARG A 93 -17.53 -21.40 2.03
N ARG A 94 -16.37 -20.89 2.43
CA ARG A 94 -16.22 -20.27 3.76
C ARG A 94 -17.10 -19.04 3.92
N ILE A 95 -17.26 -18.25 2.87
CA ILE A 95 -18.11 -17.05 2.88
C ILE A 95 -19.58 -17.44 2.95
N ASP A 96 -20.00 -18.47 2.21
CA ASP A 96 -21.36 -19.01 2.32
C ASP A 96 -21.67 -19.52 3.73
N ASN A 97 -20.71 -20.21 4.35
CA ASN A 97 -20.87 -20.68 5.72
C ASN A 97 -20.92 -19.51 6.73
N GLN A 98 -20.19 -18.41 6.50
CA GLN A 98 -20.31 -17.20 7.30
C GLN A 98 -21.70 -16.55 7.15
N LEU A 99 -22.26 -16.56 5.96
CA LEU A 99 -23.61 -16.08 5.71
C LEU A 99 -24.65 -16.99 6.41
N ARG A 100 -24.54 -18.31 6.27
CA ARG A 100 -25.39 -19.27 6.99
C ARG A 100 -25.30 -19.10 8.50
N GLY A 101 -24.10 -18.87 9.03
CA GLY A 101 -23.84 -18.62 10.44
C GLY A 101 -24.39 -17.30 10.98
N ARG A 102 -25.11 -16.51 10.19
CA ARG A 102 -25.89 -15.37 10.67
C ARG A 102 -27.17 -15.80 11.34
N SER A 103 -27.73 -16.94 10.91
CA SER A 103 -28.88 -17.59 11.53
C SER A 103 -28.43 -18.60 12.59
N GLY A 104 -29.28 -18.91 13.53
CA GLY A 104 -29.03 -19.95 14.56
C GLY A 104 -27.93 -19.61 15.55
N ARG A 105 -27.69 -18.36 15.86
CA ARG A 105 -26.66 -17.92 16.80
C ARG A 105 -27.08 -18.21 18.25
N GLN A 106 -26.11 -18.51 19.10
CA GLN A 106 -26.31 -18.77 20.53
C GLN A 106 -27.33 -19.86 20.84
N GLY A 107 -27.60 -20.78 19.89
CA GLY A 107 -28.60 -21.83 20.05
C GLY A 107 -30.02 -21.41 19.70
N ASP A 108 -30.25 -20.20 19.24
CA ASP A 108 -31.55 -19.76 18.73
C ASP A 108 -31.94 -20.56 17.46
N PRO A 109 -33.25 -20.81 17.21
CA PRO A 109 -33.70 -21.40 15.97
C PRO A 109 -33.39 -20.48 14.80
N GLY A 110 -33.28 -21.04 13.59
CA GLY A 110 -33.07 -20.25 12.36
C GLY A 110 -32.98 -21.14 11.14
N GLU A 111 -33.22 -20.53 9.98
CA GLU A 111 -33.22 -21.21 8.68
C GLU A 111 -32.27 -20.50 7.70
N THR A 112 -31.66 -21.30 6.80
CA THR A 112 -30.83 -20.75 5.73
C THR A 112 -31.12 -21.48 4.42
N GLN A 113 -31.44 -20.73 3.38
CA GLN A 113 -31.75 -21.28 2.07
C GLN A 113 -31.05 -20.50 0.97
N PHE A 114 -30.54 -21.20 -0.06
CA PHE A 114 -29.98 -20.59 -1.26
C PHE A 114 -30.88 -20.87 -2.46
N TYR A 115 -31.24 -19.83 -3.16
CA TYR A 115 -31.92 -19.89 -4.47
C TYR A 115 -30.88 -19.51 -5.53
N LEU A 116 -30.60 -20.43 -6.45
CA LEU A 116 -29.53 -20.31 -7.42
C LEU A 116 -30.07 -20.45 -8.82
N SER A 117 -29.53 -19.70 -9.76
CA SER A 117 -29.77 -19.89 -11.20
C SER A 117 -28.65 -20.68 -11.84
N LEU A 118 -28.94 -21.43 -12.86
CA LEU A 118 -27.92 -22.05 -13.72
C LEU A 118 -27.17 -21.02 -14.57
N GLU A 119 -27.71 -19.82 -14.70
CA GLU A 119 -27.12 -18.67 -15.38
C GLU A 119 -26.18 -17.87 -14.50
N ASP A 120 -26.14 -18.15 -13.18
CA ASP A 120 -25.21 -17.49 -12.25
C ASP A 120 -23.78 -17.67 -12.75
N ASP A 121 -22.94 -16.63 -12.57
CA ASP A 121 -21.55 -16.63 -13.06
C ASP A 121 -20.73 -17.82 -12.58
N LEU A 122 -20.94 -18.26 -11.35
CA LEU A 122 -20.29 -19.46 -10.82
C LEU A 122 -20.60 -20.70 -11.66
N MET A 123 -21.84 -20.86 -12.06
CA MET A 123 -22.30 -22.01 -12.83
C MET A 123 -21.91 -21.89 -14.29
N ARG A 124 -22.09 -20.72 -14.88
CA ARG A 124 -21.74 -20.42 -16.27
C ARG A 124 -20.24 -20.60 -16.56
N LEU A 125 -19.36 -20.12 -15.67
CA LEU A 125 -17.91 -20.16 -15.89
C LEU A 125 -17.26 -21.47 -15.43
N PHE A 126 -17.78 -22.11 -14.41
CA PHE A 126 -17.13 -23.24 -13.74
C PHE A 126 -17.96 -24.51 -13.62
N GLY A 127 -19.25 -24.49 -14.03
CA GLY A 127 -20.17 -25.64 -13.99
C GLY A 127 -19.76 -26.79 -14.92
N GLY A 128 -19.09 -26.47 -16.01
CA GLY A 128 -18.57 -27.43 -16.99
C GLY A 128 -19.64 -28.27 -17.70
N ASP A 129 -19.20 -29.23 -18.50
CA ASP A 129 -20.06 -30.09 -19.36
C ASP A 129 -21.20 -30.78 -18.63
N ARG A 130 -21.08 -30.97 -17.30
CA ARG A 130 -22.16 -31.61 -16.52
C ARG A 130 -23.37 -30.70 -16.39
N MET A 131 -23.13 -29.37 -16.24
CA MET A 131 -24.19 -28.38 -16.17
C MET A 131 -24.87 -28.20 -17.50
N ASP A 132 -24.12 -28.19 -18.61
CA ASP A 132 -24.67 -28.15 -19.97
C ASP A 132 -25.59 -29.33 -20.25
N ARG A 133 -25.27 -30.53 -19.75
CA ARG A 133 -26.13 -31.72 -19.86
C ARG A 133 -27.40 -31.58 -19.02
N VAL A 134 -27.29 -31.04 -17.80
CA VAL A 134 -28.46 -30.80 -16.94
C VAL A 134 -29.38 -29.78 -17.58
N SER A 135 -28.82 -28.66 -18.05
CA SER A 135 -29.60 -27.63 -18.76
C SER A 135 -30.31 -28.16 -20.00
N LYS A 136 -29.61 -28.95 -20.85
CA LYS A 136 -30.19 -29.58 -22.00
C LYS A 136 -31.28 -30.60 -21.65
N MET A 137 -31.09 -31.38 -20.59
CA MET A 137 -32.07 -32.34 -20.11
C MET A 137 -33.33 -31.65 -19.59
N MET A 138 -33.20 -30.48 -18.98
CA MET A 138 -34.34 -29.69 -18.49
C MET A 138 -35.17 -29.11 -19.64
N VAL A 139 -34.51 -28.54 -20.63
CA VAL A 139 -35.15 -28.02 -21.83
C VAL A 139 -35.92 -29.13 -22.56
N THR A 140 -35.37 -30.37 -22.59
CA THR A 140 -36.04 -31.53 -23.23
C THR A 140 -37.21 -32.08 -22.42
N ALA A 141 -37.22 -31.86 -21.10
CA ALA A 141 -38.26 -32.36 -20.20
C ALA A 141 -39.48 -31.43 -20.10
N ASP A 142 -39.51 -30.32 -20.85
CA ASP A 142 -40.59 -29.31 -20.86
C ASP A 142 -41.00 -28.85 -19.43
N MET A 143 -40.01 -28.80 -18.54
CA MET A 143 -40.21 -28.30 -17.18
C MET A 143 -40.31 -26.78 -17.23
N GLY A 144 -41.44 -26.24 -16.80
CA GLY A 144 -41.63 -24.79 -16.76
C GLY A 144 -40.53 -24.09 -16.00
N ASP A 145 -40.18 -22.89 -16.45
CA ASP A 145 -39.06 -22.07 -15.90
C ASP A 145 -39.19 -21.76 -14.40
N ASP A 146 -40.41 -21.88 -13.84
CA ASP A 146 -40.72 -21.58 -12.45
C ASP A 146 -40.61 -22.77 -11.48
N MET A 147 -40.24 -23.95 -11.95
CA MET A 147 -40.16 -25.12 -11.07
C MET A 147 -38.80 -25.23 -10.37
N PRO A 148 -38.76 -25.18 -9.02
CA PRO A 148 -37.50 -25.32 -8.28
C PRO A 148 -36.95 -26.74 -8.39
N ILE A 149 -35.71 -26.87 -8.80
CA ILE A 149 -35.04 -28.15 -8.96
C ILE A 149 -34.21 -28.49 -7.74
N GLN A 150 -34.66 -29.48 -6.97
CA GLN A 150 -33.96 -29.97 -5.81
C GLN A 150 -33.38 -31.36 -6.10
N HIS A 151 -32.15 -31.40 -6.62
CA HIS A 151 -31.48 -32.65 -6.91
C HIS A 151 -30.05 -32.71 -6.42
N LYS A 152 -29.64 -33.80 -5.78
CA LYS A 152 -28.29 -33.98 -5.22
C LYS A 152 -27.16 -33.80 -6.24
N ILE A 153 -27.42 -34.08 -7.53
CA ILE A 153 -26.46 -33.92 -8.61
C ILE A 153 -26.14 -32.44 -8.83
N ILE A 154 -27.15 -31.56 -8.78
CA ILE A 154 -26.99 -30.10 -8.92
C ILE A 154 -26.21 -29.56 -7.75
N SER A 155 -26.55 -29.93 -6.51
CA SER A 155 -25.80 -29.51 -5.33
C SER A 155 -24.33 -29.91 -5.40
N LYS A 156 -24.01 -31.11 -5.86
CA LYS A 156 -22.63 -31.57 -6.09
C LYS A 156 -21.93 -30.80 -7.22
N ALA A 157 -22.66 -30.43 -8.27
CA ALA A 157 -22.09 -29.64 -9.37
C ALA A 157 -21.72 -28.23 -8.89
N VAL A 158 -22.60 -27.59 -8.11
CA VAL A 158 -22.34 -26.30 -7.46
C VAL A 158 -21.12 -26.38 -6.53
N GLU A 159 -21.04 -27.40 -5.68
CA GLU A 159 -19.87 -27.63 -4.82
C GLU A 159 -18.58 -27.82 -5.62
N SER A 160 -18.62 -28.57 -6.71
CA SER A 160 -17.47 -28.80 -7.59
C SER A 160 -17.01 -27.53 -8.29
N ALA A 161 -17.96 -26.72 -8.79
CA ALA A 161 -17.67 -25.42 -9.39
C ALA A 161 -16.99 -24.48 -8.38
N GLN A 162 -17.55 -24.37 -7.18
CA GLN A 162 -17.00 -23.56 -6.10
C GLN A 162 -15.59 -24.00 -5.70
N HIS A 163 -15.35 -25.32 -5.57
CA HIS A 163 -14.02 -25.85 -5.28
C HIS A 163 -13.00 -25.53 -6.39
N LYS A 164 -13.44 -25.55 -7.65
CA LYS A 164 -12.58 -25.19 -8.79
C LYS A 164 -12.16 -23.72 -8.74
N VAL A 165 -13.09 -22.81 -8.44
CA VAL A 165 -12.81 -21.38 -8.26
C VAL A 165 -11.85 -21.16 -7.08
N GLU A 166 -12.13 -21.80 -5.94
CA GLU A 166 -11.24 -21.73 -4.77
C GLU A 166 -9.81 -22.19 -5.11
N SER A 167 -9.68 -23.27 -5.89
CA SER A 167 -8.37 -23.80 -6.32
C SER A 167 -7.64 -22.82 -7.24
N ILE A 168 -8.32 -22.21 -8.20
CA ILE A 168 -7.73 -21.21 -9.10
C ILE A 168 -7.30 -19.97 -8.31
N ASN A 169 -8.18 -19.46 -7.45
CA ASN A 169 -7.87 -18.31 -6.61
C ASN A 169 -6.72 -18.60 -5.62
N PHE A 170 -6.64 -19.83 -5.10
CA PHE A 170 -5.52 -20.26 -4.28
C PHE A 170 -4.21 -20.27 -5.08
N SER A 171 -4.20 -20.83 -6.28
CA SER A 171 -3.02 -20.87 -7.14
C SER A 171 -2.54 -19.47 -7.50
N MET A 172 -3.47 -18.56 -7.86
CA MET A 172 -3.11 -17.16 -8.14
C MET A 172 -2.50 -16.46 -6.93
N ARG A 173 -3.11 -16.62 -5.74
CA ARG A 173 -2.54 -16.04 -4.50
C ARG A 173 -1.19 -16.64 -4.15
N LYS A 174 -1.01 -17.95 -4.35
CA LYS A 174 0.26 -18.63 -4.11
C LYS A 174 1.34 -18.06 -5.03
N SER A 175 1.06 -17.91 -6.33
CA SER A 175 2.00 -17.32 -7.28
C SER A 175 2.38 -15.90 -6.87
N VAL A 176 1.42 -15.05 -6.49
CA VAL A 176 1.71 -13.68 -6.01
C VAL A 176 2.66 -13.70 -4.80
N LEU A 177 2.42 -14.60 -3.84
CA LEU A 177 3.29 -14.72 -2.66
C LEU A 177 4.70 -15.20 -3.02
N GLU A 178 4.84 -16.11 -3.97
CA GLU A 178 6.14 -16.63 -4.43
C GLU A 178 7.00 -15.54 -5.11
N TYR A 179 6.37 -14.63 -5.85
CA TYR A 179 7.03 -13.43 -6.39
C TYR A 179 7.38 -12.42 -5.28
N ASP A 180 6.45 -12.18 -4.36
CA ASP A 180 6.63 -11.21 -3.27
C ASP A 180 7.70 -11.66 -2.25
N ASP A 181 7.89 -12.97 -2.06
CA ASP A 181 8.89 -13.53 -1.14
C ASP A 181 10.32 -13.11 -1.54
N VAL A 182 10.61 -13.04 -2.85
CA VAL A 182 11.90 -12.59 -3.36
C VAL A 182 12.16 -11.14 -2.90
N MET A 183 11.22 -10.25 -3.18
CA MET A 183 11.33 -8.83 -2.80
C MET A 183 11.38 -8.65 -1.28
N ASN A 184 10.65 -9.47 -0.54
CA ASN A 184 10.64 -9.40 0.92
C ASN A 184 11.99 -9.78 1.53
N LYS A 185 12.67 -10.80 1.01
CA LYS A 185 14.02 -11.17 1.45
C LYS A 185 15.03 -10.06 1.18
N GLN A 186 15.00 -9.49 -0.01
CA GLN A 186 15.87 -8.37 -0.40
C GLN A 186 15.62 -7.13 0.47
N ARG A 187 14.35 -6.83 0.74
CA ARG A 187 13.94 -5.75 1.65
C ARG A 187 14.50 -5.95 3.06
N GLN A 188 14.46 -7.18 3.57
CA GLN A 188 15.02 -7.49 4.89
C GLN A 188 16.51 -7.20 4.96
N VAL A 189 17.27 -7.52 3.91
CA VAL A 189 18.72 -7.24 3.84
C VAL A 189 18.97 -5.72 3.86
N ILE A 190 18.32 -4.99 2.96
CA ILE A 190 18.50 -3.53 2.86
C ILE A 190 18.06 -2.81 4.14
N TYR A 191 16.93 -3.24 4.76
CA TYR A 191 16.46 -2.62 5.99
C TYR A 191 17.31 -2.99 7.21
N ALA A 192 17.89 -4.18 7.24
CA ALA A 192 18.87 -4.54 8.27
C ALA A 192 20.11 -3.65 8.18
N GLU A 193 20.60 -3.40 6.97
CA GLU A 193 21.71 -2.49 6.71
C GLU A 193 21.38 -1.06 7.13
N ARG A 194 20.24 -0.55 6.69
CA ARG A 194 19.76 0.78 7.07
C ARG A 194 19.59 0.95 8.58
N ASN A 195 19.10 -0.07 9.27
CA ASN A 195 18.92 -0.04 10.72
C ASN A 195 20.25 -0.02 11.48
N LYS A 196 21.29 -0.73 11.00
CA LYS A 196 22.64 -0.66 11.59
C LYS A 196 23.15 0.78 11.62
N ILE A 197 22.91 1.53 10.53
CA ILE A 197 23.32 2.92 10.40
C ILE A 197 22.52 3.83 11.35
N LEU A 198 21.21 3.61 11.45
CA LEU A 198 20.30 4.39 12.30
C LEU A 198 20.54 4.16 13.81
N ASP A 199 20.94 2.94 14.20
CA ASP A 199 21.21 2.59 15.59
C ASP A 199 22.42 3.34 16.17
N GLY A 200 23.13 4.12 15.35
CA GLY A 200 24.23 4.98 15.79
C GLY A 200 25.47 4.20 16.25
N LYS A 201 25.61 2.93 15.87
CA LYS A 201 26.82 2.15 16.12
C LYS A 201 27.99 2.76 15.37
N ASP A 202 29.19 2.54 15.89
CA ASP A 202 30.40 2.93 15.18
C ASP A 202 30.45 2.22 13.82
N LEU A 203 30.42 3.02 12.76
CA LEU A 203 30.41 2.55 11.38
C LEU A 203 31.83 2.33 10.84
N THR A 204 32.87 2.61 11.62
CA THR A 204 34.27 2.58 11.15
C THR A 204 34.68 1.24 10.61
N ASP A 205 34.40 0.16 11.35
CA ASP A 205 34.72 -1.20 10.89
C ASP A 205 33.93 -1.57 9.64
N HIS A 206 32.65 -1.18 9.60
CA HIS A 206 31.80 -1.46 8.44
C HIS A 206 32.25 -0.68 7.20
N ILE A 207 32.64 0.58 7.34
CA ILE A 207 33.16 1.39 6.23
C ILE A 207 34.47 0.81 5.70
N THR A 208 35.33 0.30 6.58
CA THR A 208 36.59 -0.36 6.18
C THR A 208 36.31 -1.62 5.39
N GLU A 209 35.35 -2.45 5.83
CA GLU A 209 34.88 -3.63 5.10
C GLU A 209 34.32 -3.26 3.72
N VAL A 210 33.45 -2.25 3.65
CA VAL A 210 32.89 -1.74 2.40
C VAL A 210 33.97 -1.23 1.45
N MET A 211 34.98 -0.50 1.94
CA MET A 211 36.10 -0.05 1.12
C MET A 211 36.89 -1.22 0.54
N HIS A 212 37.23 -2.18 1.40
CA HIS A 212 37.96 -3.38 1.00
C HIS A 212 37.23 -4.14 -0.12
N ASP A 213 35.94 -4.48 0.12
CA ASP A 213 35.15 -5.26 -0.81
C ASP A 213 34.91 -4.53 -2.14
N THR A 214 34.67 -3.21 -2.09
CA THR A 214 34.47 -2.42 -3.31
C THR A 214 35.74 -2.31 -4.12
N VAL A 215 36.88 -2.04 -3.50
CA VAL A 215 38.18 -1.95 -4.18
C VAL A 215 38.56 -3.31 -4.77
N TYR A 216 38.44 -4.37 -3.98
CA TYR A 216 38.80 -5.73 -4.42
C TYR A 216 37.98 -6.17 -5.64
N ARG A 217 36.68 -5.93 -5.62
CA ARG A 217 35.77 -6.20 -6.74
C ARG A 217 36.17 -5.41 -7.99
N CYS A 218 36.38 -4.10 -7.84
CA CYS A 218 36.73 -3.26 -8.98
C CYS A 218 38.11 -3.61 -9.55
N VAL A 219 39.10 -3.89 -8.71
CA VAL A 219 40.40 -4.37 -9.21
C VAL A 219 40.22 -5.67 -9.98
N GLN A 220 39.33 -6.57 -9.56
CA GLN A 220 39.03 -7.80 -10.27
C GLN A 220 38.35 -7.58 -11.63
N GLU A 221 37.57 -6.50 -11.81
CA GLU A 221 36.95 -6.14 -13.07
C GLU A 221 38.00 -5.69 -14.13
N PHE A 222 39.00 -4.90 -13.71
CA PHE A 222 40.05 -4.40 -14.61
C PHE A 222 41.23 -5.33 -14.75
N CYS A 223 41.51 -6.08 -13.69
CA CYS A 223 42.69 -6.93 -13.57
C CYS A 223 42.26 -8.29 -13.00
N THR A 224 41.83 -9.22 -13.86
CA THR A 224 41.40 -10.55 -13.40
C THR A 224 42.58 -11.32 -12.78
N LYS A 225 42.32 -12.18 -11.79
CA LYS A 225 43.36 -12.99 -11.12
C LYS A 225 44.18 -13.87 -12.07
N ASP A 226 43.58 -14.26 -13.18
CA ASP A 226 44.19 -15.14 -14.18
C ASP A 226 44.90 -14.37 -15.29
N SER A 227 44.85 -13.02 -15.31
CA SER A 227 45.53 -12.21 -16.32
C SER A 227 47.03 -12.12 -16.03
N HIS A 228 47.84 -12.30 -17.09
CA HIS A 228 49.29 -12.14 -17.02
C HIS A 228 49.73 -10.68 -17.03
N GLU A 229 50.97 -10.42 -16.63
CA GLU A 229 51.61 -9.10 -16.77
C GLU A 229 51.48 -8.60 -18.21
N GLY A 230 51.00 -7.32 -18.37
CA GLY A 230 50.75 -6.70 -19.67
C GLY A 230 49.36 -6.93 -20.26
N GLU A 231 48.51 -7.80 -19.69
CA GLU A 231 47.13 -8.01 -20.12
C GLU A 231 46.11 -7.23 -19.26
N ARG A 232 46.58 -6.63 -18.15
CA ARG A 232 45.76 -5.91 -17.18
C ARG A 232 45.46 -4.50 -17.65
N ASP A 233 44.21 -4.05 -17.45
CA ASP A 233 43.81 -2.65 -17.77
C ASP A 233 44.11 -1.71 -16.58
N LEU A 234 45.40 -1.46 -16.34
CA LEU A 234 45.87 -0.55 -15.30
C LEU A 234 45.43 0.90 -15.55
N GLU A 235 45.25 1.29 -16.82
CA GLU A 235 44.79 2.65 -17.16
C GLU A 235 43.30 2.81 -16.83
N GLY A 236 42.50 1.81 -17.12
CA GLY A 236 41.08 1.76 -16.72
C GLY A 236 40.92 1.80 -15.21
N LEU A 237 41.68 0.98 -14.48
CA LEU A 237 41.72 0.97 -13.03
C LEU A 237 42.09 2.34 -12.46
N ARG A 238 43.14 2.97 -12.98
CA ARG A 238 43.54 4.32 -12.56
C ARG A 238 42.46 5.36 -12.79
N LYS A 239 41.78 5.33 -13.95
CA LYS A 239 40.64 6.22 -14.24
C LYS A 239 39.51 6.02 -13.24
N TRP A 240 39.17 4.77 -12.91
CA TRP A 240 38.18 4.46 -11.90
C TRP A 240 38.56 5.02 -10.50
N VAL A 241 39.83 4.87 -10.07
CA VAL A 241 40.30 5.44 -8.79
C VAL A 241 40.23 6.98 -8.80
N VAL A 242 40.54 7.63 -9.91
CA VAL A 242 40.38 9.09 -10.08
C VAL A 242 38.89 9.48 -9.97
N GLU A 243 38.00 8.71 -10.58
CA GLU A 243 36.55 8.96 -10.49
C GLU A 243 36.03 8.71 -9.07
N LEU A 244 36.53 7.70 -8.37
CA LEU A 244 36.15 7.40 -7.00
C LEU A 244 36.61 8.49 -6.02
N THR A 245 37.88 8.89 -6.06
CA THR A 245 38.50 9.79 -5.07
C THR A 245 38.35 11.26 -5.44
N GLY A 246 38.19 11.59 -6.72
CA GLY A 246 38.23 12.97 -7.24
C GLY A 246 39.64 13.56 -7.34
N HIS A 247 40.68 12.78 -7.09
CA HIS A 247 42.08 13.25 -7.12
C HIS A 247 42.71 12.94 -8.49
N ILE A 248 43.07 13.98 -9.25
CA ILE A 248 43.73 13.86 -10.59
C ILE A 248 45.14 13.31 -10.44
N ASP A 249 45.81 13.63 -9.32
CA ASP A 249 47.19 13.19 -9.02
C ASP A 249 47.27 11.76 -8.46
N THR A 250 46.33 10.91 -8.83
CA THR A 250 46.34 9.48 -8.46
C THR A 250 47.60 8.82 -9.02
N PRO A 251 48.37 8.07 -8.19
CA PRO A 251 49.60 7.42 -8.62
C PRO A 251 49.35 6.40 -9.74
N GLN A 252 50.40 6.07 -10.47
CA GLN A 252 50.39 4.90 -11.34
C GLN A 252 50.59 3.67 -10.45
N PHE A 253 49.74 2.67 -10.62
CA PHE A 253 49.86 1.40 -9.94
C PHE A 253 50.82 0.50 -10.74
N PRO A 254 51.75 -0.21 -10.08
CA PRO A 254 52.63 -1.13 -10.78
C PRO A 254 51.88 -2.35 -11.27
N ASP A 255 52.38 -2.99 -12.33
CA ASP A 255 51.83 -4.24 -12.85
C ASP A 255 52.37 -5.41 -12.01
N GLU A 256 51.78 -5.60 -10.85
CA GLU A 256 52.16 -6.60 -9.87
C GLU A 256 51.10 -7.68 -9.75
N ASP A 257 51.34 -8.66 -8.87
CA ASP A 257 50.33 -9.67 -8.56
C ASP A 257 49.01 -9.03 -8.09
N PHE A 258 47.88 -9.71 -8.40
CA PHE A 258 46.55 -9.22 -8.13
C PHE A 258 46.34 -8.74 -6.65
N GLU A 259 46.84 -9.55 -5.70
CA GLU A 259 46.69 -9.26 -4.26
C GLU A 259 47.54 -8.02 -3.85
N ALA A 260 48.72 -7.86 -4.41
CA ALA A 260 49.58 -6.71 -4.17
C ALA A 260 48.95 -5.44 -4.78
N LEU A 261 48.46 -5.52 -6.02
CA LEU A 261 47.77 -4.42 -6.69
C LEU A 261 46.51 -3.99 -5.93
N ALA A 262 45.69 -4.94 -5.48
CA ALA A 262 44.50 -4.64 -4.69
C ALA A 262 44.85 -3.98 -3.35
N ALA A 263 45.93 -4.43 -2.68
CA ALA A 263 46.41 -3.81 -1.46
C ALA A 263 46.91 -2.38 -1.67
N ASP A 264 47.63 -2.12 -2.77
CA ASP A 264 48.12 -0.78 -3.10
C ASP A 264 46.99 0.20 -3.39
N VAL A 265 45.97 -0.23 -4.16
CA VAL A 265 44.78 0.58 -4.45
C VAL A 265 44.01 0.85 -3.17
N LEU A 266 43.82 -0.17 -2.32
CA LEU A 266 43.11 -0.03 -1.04
C LEU A 266 43.84 0.97 -0.13
N ALA A 267 45.16 0.82 0.05
CA ALA A 267 45.97 1.72 0.85
C ALA A 267 45.86 3.19 0.38
N TYR A 268 45.78 3.39 -0.95
CA TYR A 268 45.58 4.72 -1.50
C TYR A 268 44.19 5.29 -1.21
N VAL A 269 43.14 4.49 -1.34
CA VAL A 269 41.75 4.91 -1.05
C VAL A 269 41.59 5.19 0.44
N GLU A 270 42.11 4.34 1.31
CA GLU A 270 42.13 4.55 2.76
C GLU A 270 42.87 5.84 3.14
N LYS A 271 44.03 6.10 2.53
CA LYS A 271 44.78 7.34 2.72
C LYS A 271 43.92 8.55 2.38
N CYS A 272 43.22 8.53 1.24
CA CYS A 272 42.31 9.63 0.84
C CYS A 272 41.16 9.81 1.85
N TYR A 273 40.59 8.72 2.34
CA TYR A 273 39.55 8.75 3.35
C TYR A 273 40.05 9.31 4.69
N ASN A 274 41.20 8.84 5.18
CA ASN A 274 41.81 9.28 6.44
C ASN A 274 42.20 10.77 6.40
N MET A 275 42.82 11.24 5.30
CA MET A 275 43.10 12.67 5.12
C MET A 275 41.83 13.53 5.20
N LYS A 276 40.73 13.04 4.71
CA LYS A 276 39.43 13.72 4.79
C LYS A 276 38.88 13.68 6.22
N ALA A 277 38.97 12.56 6.91
CA ALA A 277 38.54 12.40 8.29
C ALA A 277 39.33 13.31 9.24
N GLU A 278 40.63 13.40 9.06
CA GLU A 278 41.49 14.33 9.81
C GLU A 278 41.11 15.81 9.57
N ARG A 279 40.77 16.17 8.33
CA ARG A 279 40.38 17.55 7.97
C ARG A 279 39.03 17.93 8.54
N LEU A 280 38.04 17.02 8.60
CA LEU A 280 36.70 17.28 9.08
C LEU A 280 36.54 17.09 10.60
N GLY A 281 37.32 16.21 11.19
CA GLY A 281 37.16 15.73 12.56
C GLY A 281 36.17 14.57 12.66
N GLU A 282 36.28 13.77 13.71
CA GLU A 282 35.57 12.51 13.89
C GLU A 282 34.02 12.68 13.89
N ASP A 283 33.53 13.69 14.61
CA ASP A 283 32.08 13.87 14.77
C ASP A 283 31.40 14.23 13.42
N LEU A 284 32.00 15.17 12.68
CA LEU A 284 31.44 15.59 11.40
C LEU A 284 31.59 14.52 10.33
N MET A 285 32.68 13.75 10.37
CA MET A 285 32.89 12.61 9.48
C MET A 285 31.90 11.50 9.75
N ARG A 286 31.57 11.22 11.01
CA ARG A 286 30.53 10.25 11.39
C ARG A 286 29.16 10.68 10.88
N GLU A 287 28.80 11.96 11.07
CA GLU A 287 27.52 12.48 10.56
C GLU A 287 27.47 12.42 9.04
N LEU A 288 28.54 12.81 8.34
CA LEU A 288 28.64 12.73 6.89
C LEU A 288 28.44 11.31 6.39
N ASN A 289 29.13 10.33 6.98
CA ASN A 289 29.00 8.92 6.62
C ASN A 289 27.55 8.44 6.78
N THR A 290 26.93 8.75 7.92
CA THR A 290 25.54 8.38 8.20
C THR A 290 24.57 8.98 7.18
N GLN A 291 24.67 10.29 6.92
CA GLN A 291 23.78 10.99 6.00
C GLN A 291 23.94 10.52 4.56
N VAL A 292 25.18 10.35 4.10
CA VAL A 292 25.46 9.90 2.73
C VAL A 292 24.99 8.46 2.54
N MET A 293 25.31 7.55 3.47
CA MET A 293 24.93 6.15 3.36
C MET A 293 23.40 6.00 3.33
N LEU A 294 22.67 6.64 4.24
CA LEU A 294 21.21 6.61 4.24
C LEU A 294 20.62 7.13 2.93
N ARG A 295 21.15 8.25 2.43
CA ARG A 295 20.66 8.85 1.18
C ARG A 295 20.90 7.95 -0.03
N VAL A 296 22.07 7.32 -0.10
CA VAL A 296 22.41 6.40 -1.19
C VAL A 296 21.53 5.16 -1.14
N ILE A 297 21.40 4.53 0.03
CA ILE A 297 20.50 3.38 0.24
C ILE A 297 19.08 3.73 -0.21
N ASP A 298 18.51 4.82 0.30
CA ASP A 298 17.13 5.20 -0.01
C ASP A 298 16.95 5.46 -1.52
N THR A 299 17.89 6.17 -2.16
CA THR A 299 17.81 6.48 -3.58
C THR A 299 17.93 5.23 -4.46
N ARG A 300 18.95 4.39 -4.20
CA ARG A 300 19.19 3.18 -4.98
C ARG A 300 18.10 2.15 -4.78
N TRP A 301 17.60 1.99 -3.55
CA TRP A 301 16.49 1.09 -3.25
C TRP A 301 15.20 1.51 -3.96
N MET A 302 14.87 2.80 -4.00
CA MET A 302 13.68 3.30 -4.70
C MET A 302 13.75 3.05 -6.20
N ASN A 303 14.91 3.26 -6.83
CA ASN A 303 15.12 2.95 -8.25
C ASN A 303 14.98 1.45 -8.51
N TYR A 304 15.58 0.64 -7.66
CA TYR A 304 15.53 -0.83 -7.75
C TYR A 304 14.10 -1.36 -7.67
N LEU A 305 13.26 -0.80 -6.79
CA LEU A 305 11.84 -1.19 -6.72
C LEU A 305 11.13 -0.98 -8.06
N GLN A 306 11.43 0.10 -8.77
CA GLN A 306 10.86 0.36 -10.10
C GLN A 306 11.38 -0.64 -11.15
N GLU A 307 12.66 -0.96 -11.13
CA GLU A 307 13.25 -1.97 -12.03
C GLU A 307 12.61 -3.33 -11.81
N MET A 308 12.38 -3.72 -10.56
CA MET A 308 11.74 -4.98 -10.20
C MET A 308 10.25 -5.03 -10.63
N ASP A 309 9.54 -3.92 -10.60
CA ASP A 309 8.17 -3.84 -11.12
C ASP A 309 8.15 -4.04 -12.65
N TYR A 310 9.11 -3.47 -13.38
CA TYR A 310 9.26 -3.71 -14.82
C TYR A 310 9.60 -5.18 -15.10
N LEU A 311 10.54 -5.75 -14.36
CA LEU A 311 10.91 -7.16 -14.49
C LEU A 311 9.69 -8.07 -14.26
N LYS A 312 8.94 -7.85 -13.18
CA LYS A 312 7.74 -8.61 -12.83
C LYS A 312 6.67 -8.55 -13.93
N THR A 313 6.50 -7.39 -14.56
CA THR A 313 5.53 -7.19 -15.64
C THR A 313 5.93 -7.97 -16.90
N GLY A 314 7.22 -8.02 -17.24
CA GLY A 314 7.74 -8.65 -18.47
C GLY A 314 8.04 -10.14 -18.36
N ILE A 315 8.29 -10.64 -17.15
CA ILE A 315 8.83 -11.99 -16.94
C ILE A 315 7.90 -13.11 -17.44
N GLY A 316 6.57 -12.87 -17.42
CA GLY A 316 5.59 -13.83 -17.92
C GLY A 316 5.79 -14.24 -19.37
N LEU A 317 6.41 -13.37 -20.19
CA LEU A 317 6.72 -13.66 -21.59
C LEU A 317 7.78 -14.76 -21.76
N ARG A 318 8.61 -15.02 -20.74
CA ARG A 318 9.58 -16.11 -20.74
C ARG A 318 8.93 -17.50 -20.84
N GLY A 319 7.65 -17.60 -20.39
CA GLY A 319 6.86 -18.82 -20.52
C GLY A 319 6.66 -19.30 -21.97
N PHE A 320 6.64 -18.39 -22.95
CA PHE A 320 6.60 -18.74 -24.37
C PHE A 320 7.88 -19.46 -24.82
N GLY A 321 9.00 -19.22 -24.16
CA GLY A 321 10.29 -19.90 -24.38
C GLY A 321 10.42 -21.21 -23.59
N GLN A 322 9.33 -21.76 -23.04
CA GLN A 322 9.33 -22.98 -22.20
C GLN A 322 10.18 -22.87 -20.92
N ARG A 323 10.47 -21.66 -20.47
CA ARG A 323 11.14 -21.40 -19.20
C ARG A 323 10.13 -21.10 -18.11
N ASP A 324 10.38 -21.57 -16.90
CA ASP A 324 9.53 -21.23 -15.76
C ASP A 324 9.72 -19.76 -15.39
N PRO A 325 8.69 -18.91 -15.54
CA PRO A 325 8.80 -17.47 -15.25
C PRO A 325 9.24 -17.16 -13.81
N LEU A 326 8.88 -18.00 -12.84
CA LEU A 326 9.25 -17.79 -11.44
C LEU A 326 10.74 -18.05 -11.21
N VAL A 327 11.29 -19.08 -11.85
CA VAL A 327 12.72 -19.39 -11.76
C VAL A 327 13.54 -18.30 -12.42
N GLU A 328 13.16 -17.88 -13.62
CA GLU A 328 13.81 -16.77 -14.33
C GLU A 328 13.75 -15.47 -13.51
N TYR A 329 12.58 -15.15 -12.93
CA TYR A 329 12.43 -14.00 -12.05
C TYR A 329 13.39 -14.05 -10.85
N LYS A 330 13.50 -15.19 -10.19
CA LYS A 330 14.42 -15.35 -9.04
C LYS A 330 15.87 -15.14 -9.45
N THR A 331 16.26 -15.67 -10.60
CA THR A 331 17.64 -15.57 -11.12
C THR A 331 17.98 -14.14 -11.53
N GLU A 332 17.10 -13.47 -12.32
CA GLU A 332 17.30 -12.08 -12.74
C GLU A 332 17.25 -11.12 -11.55
N ALA A 333 16.33 -11.33 -10.61
CA ALA A 333 16.22 -10.55 -9.38
C ALA A 333 17.45 -10.68 -8.46
N TYR A 334 18.04 -11.87 -8.39
CA TYR A 334 19.26 -12.06 -7.62
C TYR A 334 20.43 -11.30 -8.22
N GLY A 335 20.65 -11.42 -9.53
CA GLY A 335 21.70 -10.67 -10.22
C GLY A 335 21.53 -9.16 -10.12
N ALA A 336 20.31 -8.67 -10.34
CA ALA A 336 20.01 -7.26 -10.20
C ALA A 336 20.21 -6.74 -8.76
N PHE A 337 19.93 -7.57 -7.76
CA PHE A 337 20.16 -7.22 -6.36
C PHE A 337 21.64 -7.12 -6.01
N GLN A 338 22.47 -8.02 -6.55
CA GLN A 338 23.92 -7.91 -6.37
C GLN A 338 24.45 -6.60 -6.98
N ILE A 339 24.04 -6.29 -8.20
CA ILE A 339 24.42 -5.03 -8.86
C ILE A 339 23.95 -3.83 -8.01
N LEU A 340 22.76 -3.89 -7.42
CA LEU A 340 22.27 -2.84 -6.52
C LEU A 340 23.22 -2.62 -5.34
N VAL A 341 23.58 -3.70 -4.63
CA VAL A 341 24.45 -3.62 -3.44
C VAL A 341 25.84 -3.09 -3.82
N ASP A 342 26.42 -3.61 -4.89
CA ASP A 342 27.72 -3.21 -5.39
C ASP A 342 27.75 -1.72 -5.78
N THR A 343 26.76 -1.30 -6.55
CA THR A 343 26.66 0.10 -6.99
C THR A 343 26.36 1.05 -5.80
N MET A 344 25.59 0.58 -4.84
CA MET A 344 25.26 1.34 -3.63
C MET A 344 26.52 1.68 -2.83
N TYR A 345 27.38 0.71 -2.59
CA TYR A 345 28.61 0.93 -1.84
C TYR A 345 29.63 1.77 -2.62
N GLU A 346 29.73 1.55 -3.92
CA GLU A 346 30.58 2.40 -4.78
C GLU A 346 30.12 3.85 -4.80
N ASP A 347 28.82 4.11 -4.95
CA ASP A 347 28.26 5.45 -4.89
C ASP A 347 28.45 6.12 -3.54
N TYR A 348 28.34 5.34 -2.47
CA TYR A 348 28.63 5.84 -1.12
C TYR A 348 30.08 6.32 -1.03
N LEU A 349 31.06 5.49 -1.38
CA LEU A 349 32.47 5.84 -1.33
C LEU A 349 32.78 7.03 -2.23
N ARG A 350 32.30 7.03 -3.47
CA ARG A 350 32.46 8.13 -4.42
C ARG A 350 31.90 9.43 -3.86
N THR A 351 30.75 9.38 -3.23
CA THR A 351 30.12 10.58 -2.65
C THR A 351 30.89 11.07 -1.43
N VAL A 352 31.24 10.18 -0.51
CA VAL A 352 31.98 10.56 0.70
C VAL A 352 33.35 11.11 0.37
N LEU A 353 34.08 10.50 -0.56
CA LEU A 353 35.44 10.96 -0.94
C LEU A 353 35.43 12.29 -1.67
N ARG A 354 34.41 12.58 -2.49
CA ARG A 354 34.35 13.78 -3.33
C ARG A 354 33.62 14.96 -2.75
N ILE A 355 32.69 14.76 -1.80
CA ILE A 355 31.89 15.85 -1.24
C ILE A 355 32.79 16.85 -0.49
N GLU A 356 32.70 18.12 -0.83
CA GLU A 356 33.34 19.21 -0.11
C GLU A 356 32.30 19.96 0.72
N LEU A 357 32.47 19.95 2.04
CA LEU A 357 31.63 20.75 2.94
C LEU A 357 32.13 22.19 2.88
N LYS A 358 31.35 23.08 2.30
CA LYS A 358 31.57 24.52 2.43
C LYS A 358 31.02 24.93 3.78
N ALA A 359 31.86 25.57 4.62
CA ALA A 359 31.35 26.20 5.82
C ALA A 359 30.22 27.14 5.42
N ALA A 360 29.05 26.94 6.03
CA ALA A 360 27.96 27.87 5.83
C ALA A 360 28.51 29.26 6.25
N PRO A 361 28.30 30.32 5.43
CA PRO A 361 28.65 31.65 5.89
C PRO A 361 27.96 31.84 7.25
N HIS A 362 28.76 32.24 8.24
CA HIS A 362 28.27 32.48 9.61
C HIS A 362 26.87 33.09 9.50
N ALA A 363 25.90 32.49 10.20
CA ALA A 363 24.58 33.05 10.30
C ALA A 363 24.78 34.55 10.61
N VAL A 364 24.32 35.39 9.69
CA VAL A 364 24.33 36.84 9.93
C VAL A 364 23.57 36.97 11.24
N GLU A 365 24.24 37.39 12.30
CA GLU A 365 23.57 37.81 13.53
C GLU A 365 22.42 38.70 13.08
N HIS A 366 21.20 38.19 13.16
CA HIS A 366 20.02 39.02 13.02
C HIS A 366 20.15 40.07 14.12
N LYS A 367 20.70 41.20 13.75
CA LYS A 367 20.55 42.40 14.59
C LYS A 367 19.05 42.56 14.76
N GLU A 368 18.62 42.35 16.01
CA GLU A 368 17.23 42.57 16.38
C GLU A 368 16.82 43.94 15.85
N ASP A 369 15.85 43.94 14.95
CA ASP A 369 15.31 45.19 14.39
C ASP A 369 14.79 46.03 15.58
N PRO A 370 15.32 47.23 15.84
CA PRO A 370 14.84 48.05 16.93
C PRO A 370 13.35 48.33 16.92
N ALA A 371 12.70 48.20 15.76
CA ALA A 371 11.27 48.32 15.58
C ALA A 371 10.45 47.18 16.20
N LEU A 372 11.10 46.01 16.48
CA LEU A 372 10.43 44.85 17.09
C LEU A 372 10.60 44.79 18.62
N LYS A 373 11.38 45.69 19.24
CA LYS A 373 11.46 45.81 20.68
C LYS A 373 10.16 46.32 21.26
N GLY A 374 9.31 45.39 21.69
CA GLY A 374 8.02 45.69 22.30
C GLY A 374 6.82 45.03 21.62
N ALA A 375 7.00 44.35 20.52
CA ALA A 375 5.93 43.58 19.88
C ALA A 375 5.58 42.36 20.75
N ARG A 376 4.40 42.40 21.36
CA ARG A 376 3.78 41.24 22.02
C ARG A 376 3.09 40.41 20.94
N PHE A 377 3.64 39.25 20.61
CA PHE A 377 2.92 38.26 19.82
C PHE A 377 1.86 37.59 20.72
N SER A 378 0.60 37.87 20.52
CA SER A 378 -0.49 37.09 21.10
C SER A 378 -0.70 35.84 20.22
N GLY A 379 -0.05 34.74 20.58
CA GLY A 379 -0.42 33.41 20.11
C GLY A 379 -1.74 32.96 20.79
N PRO A 380 -2.43 31.96 20.24
CA PRO A 380 -3.56 31.38 20.94
C PRO A 380 -3.09 30.84 22.30
N ALA A 381 -3.86 31.18 23.36
CA ALA A 381 -3.54 30.82 24.73
C ALA A 381 -3.24 29.34 24.86
N GLU A 382 -2.16 29.01 25.54
CA GLU A 382 -1.84 27.65 25.96
C GLU A 382 -3.01 27.15 26.83
N VAL A 383 -3.71 26.15 26.33
CA VAL A 383 -4.66 25.38 27.13
C VAL A 383 -3.82 24.33 27.84
N ASP A 384 -3.62 24.53 29.14
CA ASP A 384 -3.08 23.51 30.05
C ASP A 384 -3.94 22.25 29.96
N GLY A 385 -3.35 21.12 29.58
CA GLY A 385 -3.99 19.80 29.56
C GLY A 385 -3.38 18.85 28.56
N ASP A 386 -2.45 18.08 29.05
CA ASP A 386 -2.07 16.72 28.67
C ASP A 386 -2.60 16.22 27.31
N ASN A 387 -1.95 16.62 26.21
CA ASN A 387 -2.17 16.04 24.88
C ASN A 387 -0.96 16.22 23.96
N SER A 388 0.18 15.63 24.34
CA SER A 388 1.38 15.57 23.49
C SER A 388 1.17 14.82 22.16
N ASP A 389 0.19 13.92 22.09
CA ASP A 389 -0.15 13.13 20.90
C ASP A 389 -0.86 13.94 19.77
N SER A 390 -1.55 15.02 20.11
CA SER A 390 -2.30 15.82 19.12
C SER A 390 -1.40 16.77 18.32
N VAL A 391 -0.31 17.21 18.89
CA VAL A 391 0.65 18.14 18.25
C VAL A 391 1.50 17.38 17.24
N LEU A 392 1.94 16.15 17.57
CA LEU A 392 2.68 15.28 16.67
C LEU A 392 1.83 14.84 15.45
N ARG A 393 0.53 14.57 15.66
CA ARG A 393 -0.39 14.28 14.54
C ARG A 393 -0.63 15.47 13.63
N LYS A 394 -0.72 16.69 14.16
CA LYS A 394 -0.84 17.90 13.34
C LYS A 394 0.42 18.22 12.57
N GLN A 395 1.60 18.04 13.16
CA GLN A 395 2.88 18.21 12.45
C GLN A 395 3.07 17.16 11.34
N ALA A 396 2.70 15.89 11.58
CA ALA A 396 2.72 14.85 10.57
C ALA A 396 1.74 15.14 9.42
N GLN A 397 0.57 15.71 9.69
CA GLN A 397 -0.40 16.11 8.64
C GLN A 397 0.06 17.34 7.84
N VAL A 398 0.79 18.27 8.44
CA VAL A 398 1.38 19.41 7.72
C VAL A 398 2.54 18.97 6.86
N GLN A 399 3.41 18.08 7.36
CA GLN A 399 4.50 17.50 6.57
C GLN A 399 4.00 16.61 5.43
N ALA A 400 2.93 15.83 5.64
CA ALA A 400 2.29 15.05 4.58
C ALA A 400 1.66 15.94 3.50
N ARG A 401 1.15 17.13 3.84
CA ARG A 401 0.61 18.08 2.86
C ARG A 401 1.69 18.82 2.07
N THR A 402 2.86 19.07 2.64
CA THR A 402 4.00 19.67 1.94
C THR A 402 4.76 18.65 1.08
N ALA A 403 4.80 17.37 1.48
CA ALA A 403 5.39 16.29 0.69
C ALA A 403 4.59 15.96 -0.59
N VAL A 404 3.27 16.18 -0.58
CA VAL A 404 2.41 15.97 -1.77
C VAL A 404 2.57 17.08 -2.83
N GLN A 405 3.16 18.23 -2.48
CA GLN A 405 3.37 19.34 -3.44
C GLN A 405 4.72 19.33 -4.16
N GLY A 406 5.62 18.40 -3.87
CA GLY A 406 7.01 18.37 -4.40
C GLY A 406 7.44 17.09 -5.14
N GLY A 407 6.54 16.14 -5.44
CA GLY A 407 6.89 14.92 -6.17
C GLY A 407 6.91 15.12 -7.70
N PRO A 408 7.85 14.48 -8.42
CA PRO A 408 7.87 14.56 -9.89
C PRO A 408 6.61 13.91 -10.47
N ALA A 409 6.01 14.59 -11.46
CA ALA A 409 4.83 14.15 -12.17
C ALA A 409 5.07 12.77 -12.81
N ALA A 410 4.28 11.79 -12.40
CA ALA A 410 4.22 10.51 -13.07
C ALA A 410 3.72 10.72 -14.51
N VAL A 411 4.55 10.36 -15.46
CA VAL A 411 4.18 10.31 -16.88
C VAL A 411 3.21 9.16 -17.06
N ASN A 412 1.94 9.48 -17.19
CA ASN A 412 0.91 8.49 -17.52
C ASN A 412 0.60 8.62 -19.01
N ASN A 413 0.85 7.54 -19.74
CA ASN A 413 0.55 7.43 -21.16
C ASN A 413 -0.97 7.58 -21.42
N GLY A 414 -1.35 8.62 -22.16
CA GLY A 414 -2.60 8.64 -22.92
C GLY A 414 -3.82 9.31 -22.30
N GLY A 415 -3.68 10.13 -21.25
CA GLY A 415 -4.78 10.96 -20.78
C GLY A 415 -4.34 12.39 -20.51
N LYS A 416 -4.84 13.37 -21.27
CA LYS A 416 -4.61 14.79 -21.03
C LYS A 416 -5.15 15.15 -19.63
N VAL A 417 -4.25 15.23 -18.65
CA VAL A 417 -4.54 15.89 -17.37
C VAL A 417 -4.42 17.39 -17.60
N THR A 418 -5.55 18.07 -17.67
CA THR A 418 -5.61 19.52 -17.70
C THR A 418 -5.55 20.01 -16.26
N THR A 419 -4.38 20.49 -15.83
CA THR A 419 -4.25 21.27 -14.60
C THR A 419 -4.81 22.66 -14.85
N TYR A 420 -5.93 22.96 -14.22
CA TYR A 420 -6.51 24.31 -14.25
C TYR A 420 -5.71 25.24 -13.32
N ARG A 421 -4.92 26.13 -13.90
CA ARG A 421 -4.51 27.37 -13.23
C ARG A 421 -5.68 28.35 -13.37
N LYS A 422 -6.18 28.85 -12.26
CA LYS A 422 -7.17 29.92 -12.21
C LYS A 422 -6.52 31.15 -12.79
N SER A 423 -6.80 31.46 -14.07
CA SER A 423 -6.48 32.75 -14.66
C SER A 423 -7.69 33.67 -14.43
N GLU A 424 -7.45 34.82 -13.85
CA GLU A 424 -8.43 35.93 -13.83
C GLU A 424 -8.65 36.40 -15.27
N SER A 425 -9.63 35.80 -15.93
CA SER A 425 -10.16 36.31 -17.20
C SER A 425 -11.65 36.56 -17.01
N ASP A 426 -12.11 37.72 -17.41
CA ASP A 426 -13.51 38.16 -17.35
C ASP A 426 -14.45 37.38 -18.30
N ASP A 427 -13.99 36.26 -18.89
CA ASP A 427 -14.80 35.42 -19.77
C ASP A 427 -15.60 34.39 -18.96
N PRO A 428 -16.91 34.47 -18.84
CA PRO A 428 -17.74 33.57 -18.03
C PRO A 428 -17.76 32.12 -18.51
N TYR A 429 -17.12 31.82 -19.64
CA TYR A 429 -17.10 30.52 -20.27
C TYR A 429 -15.74 29.78 -20.14
N VAL A 430 -14.74 30.37 -19.49
CA VAL A 430 -13.37 29.81 -19.40
C VAL A 430 -13.33 28.48 -18.64
N ASN A 431 -14.22 28.30 -17.65
CA ASN A 431 -14.22 27.14 -16.78
C ASN A 431 -15.37 26.14 -17.07
N VAL A 432 -16.05 26.26 -18.20
CA VAL A 432 -17.19 25.41 -18.54
C VAL A 432 -16.74 24.21 -19.38
N GLY A 433 -16.96 23.01 -18.88
CA GLY A 433 -16.64 21.77 -19.57
C GLY A 433 -17.54 21.56 -20.79
N ARG A 434 -17.00 20.94 -21.84
CA ARG A 434 -17.69 20.74 -23.12
C ARG A 434 -19.05 20.04 -22.99
N ASN A 435 -19.22 19.21 -21.98
CA ASN A 435 -20.45 18.45 -21.70
C ASN A 435 -21.35 19.06 -20.61
N ASP A 436 -20.89 20.16 -19.95
CA ASP A 436 -21.66 20.82 -18.90
C ASP A 436 -22.82 21.64 -19.49
N LEU A 437 -23.80 21.96 -18.65
CA LEU A 437 -24.89 22.82 -19.05
C LEU A 437 -24.35 24.24 -19.30
N CYS A 438 -24.77 24.86 -20.39
CA CYS A 438 -24.31 26.19 -20.73
C CYS A 438 -24.77 27.23 -19.71
N PRO A 439 -23.89 28.06 -19.13
CA PRO A 439 -24.26 29.10 -18.14
C PRO A 439 -25.23 30.15 -18.67
N CYS A 440 -25.49 30.23 -19.96
CA CYS A 440 -26.45 31.16 -20.54
C CYS A 440 -27.92 30.85 -20.22
N GLY A 441 -28.23 29.78 -19.47
CA GLY A 441 -29.60 29.40 -19.10
C GLY A 441 -30.43 28.71 -20.18
N SER A 442 -29.81 28.35 -21.34
CA SER A 442 -30.51 27.68 -22.45
C SER A 442 -30.88 26.23 -22.22
N GLY A 443 -30.44 25.59 -21.12
CA GLY A 443 -30.63 24.17 -20.83
C GLY A 443 -29.87 23.19 -21.74
N LYS A 444 -29.08 23.72 -22.71
CA LYS A 444 -28.29 22.90 -23.64
C LYS A 444 -26.87 22.70 -23.11
N LYS A 445 -26.24 21.57 -23.46
CA LYS A 445 -24.81 21.35 -23.15
C LYS A 445 -23.95 22.39 -23.87
N PHE A 446 -22.87 22.82 -23.24
CA PHE A 446 -21.99 23.90 -23.70
C PHE A 446 -21.55 23.69 -25.18
N LYS A 447 -21.15 22.48 -25.57
CA LYS A 447 -20.77 22.10 -26.96
C LYS A 447 -21.88 22.31 -28.00
N TYR A 448 -23.14 22.39 -27.58
CA TYR A 448 -24.28 22.62 -28.47
C TYR A 448 -24.86 24.04 -28.34
N CYS A 449 -24.20 24.92 -27.58
CA CYS A 449 -24.58 26.28 -27.36
C CYS A 449 -23.39 27.23 -27.64
N HIS A 450 -22.84 27.88 -26.65
CA HIS A 450 -21.71 28.83 -26.79
C HIS A 450 -20.35 28.15 -27.02
N GLY A 451 -20.22 26.86 -26.76
CA GLY A 451 -19.04 26.06 -27.04
C GLY A 451 -19.01 25.39 -28.44
N ARG A 452 -19.91 25.77 -29.36
CA ARG A 452 -20.00 25.14 -30.68
C ARG A 452 -18.83 25.48 -31.59
N ASN A 453 -18.24 26.66 -31.41
CA ASN A 453 -17.15 27.19 -32.22
C ASN A 453 -15.83 27.37 -31.43
N ARG A 454 -15.74 26.74 -30.27
CA ARG A 454 -14.53 26.70 -29.40
C ARG A 454 -13.90 25.33 -29.32
#